data_554e5e26095aefc5101ece9b5a102e8b
#
_entry.id   554e5e26095aefc5101ece9b5a102e8b
#
_cell.length_a   1.000
_cell.length_b   1.000
_cell.length_c   1.000
_cell.angle_alpha   90.00
_cell.angle_beta   90.00
_cell.angle_gamma   90.00
#
_symmetry.space_group_name_H-M   'P 1'
#
loop_
_entity.id
_entity.type
_entity.pdbx_description
1 polymer ?
#
loop_
_entity_poly.entity_id
_entity_poly.type
_entity_poly.pdbx_seq_one_letter_code
_entity_poly.pdbx_strand_id
1 'polypeptide(L)'
;MTTVRRQALGVWATVVFFVAAFALAAVVLVREQRQEVEADGEHRVVQLAASAVAELNRTLLSVDLLLAGLDDVLEPAWPAGGDFDAATARRLLKALSERTLLAHDIAILDGAGRVLASVGGAPDRLAMTLPPGFVAAAHAQATPLMLVGAPVISSTSSERVLHFARALPLKDGRRLVGLVETPLALIVGSMASAADVPGLAVTLERGDGQLLASAPMDAANAGRRLPSALGAEQLSGQPFMAPGRLTPKPSIVAARPTLYRDLVVAAAQPLDNALADWELQRRAIFAGAG
;
A
#
# COMPACT_ATOMS: atom_id res chain seq x y z
N MET A 1 -61.73 49.02 -9.24
CA MET A 1 -60.38 48.55 -9.76
C MET A 1 -59.42 48.07 -8.66
N THR A 2 -59.68 48.14 -7.39
CA THR A 2 -58.84 47.82 -6.27
C THR A 2 -58.90 46.36 -5.84
N THR A 3 -60.02 45.65 -6.04
CA THR A 3 -60.20 44.23 -5.64
C THR A 3 -59.46 43.24 -6.55
N VAL A 4 -59.42 43.43 -7.88
CA VAL A 4 -58.78 42.62 -8.85
C VAL A 4 -57.24 42.64 -8.66
N ARG A 5 -56.69 43.83 -8.33
CA ARG A 5 -55.26 43.98 -8.03
C ARG A 5 -54.84 43.25 -6.74
N ARG A 6 -55.63 43.21 -5.72
CA ARG A 6 -55.38 42.49 -4.46
C ARG A 6 -55.44 40.96 -4.64
N GLN A 7 -56.41 40.50 -5.45
CA GLN A 7 -56.51 39.07 -5.80
C GLN A 7 -55.30 38.58 -6.64
N ALA A 8 -54.89 39.38 -7.63
CA ALA A 8 -53.67 39.06 -8.42
C ALA A 8 -52.38 39.03 -7.57
N LEU A 9 -52.26 39.98 -6.62
CA LEU A 9 -51.12 40.00 -5.68
C LEU A 9 -51.11 38.76 -4.76
N GLY A 10 -52.27 38.30 -4.29
CA GLY A 10 -52.37 37.06 -3.48
C GLY A 10 -51.95 35.82 -4.27
N VAL A 11 -52.40 35.69 -5.52
CA VAL A 11 -52.02 34.56 -6.39
C VAL A 11 -50.53 34.57 -6.66
N TRP A 12 -49.94 35.71 -6.98
CA TRP A 12 -48.48 35.82 -7.20
C TRP A 12 -47.68 35.52 -5.93
N ALA A 13 -48.11 35.97 -4.77
CA ALA A 13 -47.49 35.69 -3.49
C ALA A 13 -47.50 34.16 -3.18
N THR A 14 -48.62 33.48 -3.48
CA THR A 14 -48.73 32.02 -3.31
C THR A 14 -47.80 31.27 -4.27
N VAL A 15 -47.75 31.67 -5.55
CA VAL A 15 -46.85 31.06 -6.53
C VAL A 15 -45.38 31.24 -6.13
N VAL A 16 -44.99 32.46 -5.73
CA VAL A 16 -43.61 32.72 -5.27
C VAL A 16 -43.28 31.90 -4.02
N PHE A 17 -44.23 31.76 -3.08
CA PHE A 17 -44.03 30.93 -1.90
C PHE A 17 -43.82 29.45 -2.25
N PHE A 18 -44.64 28.89 -3.16
CA PHE A 18 -44.46 27.49 -3.59
C PHE A 18 -43.15 27.28 -4.34
N VAL A 19 -42.75 28.20 -5.22
CA VAL A 19 -41.48 28.13 -5.93
C VAL A 19 -40.32 28.22 -4.94
N ALA A 20 -40.38 29.11 -3.97
CA ALA A 20 -39.34 29.23 -2.93
C ALA A 20 -39.27 27.99 -2.03
N ALA A 21 -40.43 27.43 -1.63
CA ALA A 21 -40.49 26.20 -0.85
C ALA A 21 -39.92 24.99 -1.63
N PHE A 22 -40.25 24.88 -2.91
CA PHE A 22 -39.73 23.83 -3.78
C PHE A 22 -38.22 23.96 -3.99
N ALA A 23 -37.72 25.17 -4.23
CA ALA A 23 -36.31 25.46 -4.35
C ALA A 23 -35.54 25.11 -3.06
N LEU A 24 -36.12 25.46 -1.89
CA LEU A 24 -35.51 25.11 -0.60
C LEU A 24 -35.48 23.60 -0.38
N ALA A 25 -36.58 22.89 -0.67
CA ALA A 25 -36.63 21.43 -0.58
C ALA A 25 -35.61 20.76 -1.51
N ALA A 26 -35.46 21.27 -2.74
CA ALA A 26 -34.44 20.76 -3.69
C ALA A 26 -33.03 20.99 -3.15
N VAL A 27 -32.72 22.15 -2.56
CA VAL A 27 -31.39 22.41 -1.95
C VAL A 27 -31.14 21.50 -0.76
N VAL A 28 -32.14 21.26 0.09
CA VAL A 28 -31.98 20.34 1.23
C VAL A 28 -31.71 18.91 0.73
N LEU A 29 -32.50 18.41 -0.21
CA LEU A 29 -32.34 17.08 -0.79
C LEU A 29 -30.98 16.89 -1.43
N VAL A 30 -30.50 17.89 -2.21
CA VAL A 30 -29.19 17.86 -2.83
C VAL A 30 -28.06 17.81 -1.79
N ARG A 31 -28.22 18.50 -0.65
CA ARG A 31 -27.26 18.46 0.45
C ARG A 31 -27.24 17.10 1.16
N GLU A 32 -28.40 16.55 1.46
CA GLU A 32 -28.52 15.22 2.09
C GLU A 32 -27.90 14.14 1.22
N GLN A 33 -28.24 14.09 -0.06
CA GLN A 33 -27.65 13.13 -1.00
C GLN A 33 -26.13 13.27 -1.12
N ARG A 34 -25.61 14.49 -1.10
CA ARG A 34 -24.18 14.71 -1.11
C ARG A 34 -23.50 14.14 0.15
N GLN A 35 -24.09 14.36 1.32
CA GLN A 35 -23.55 13.83 2.58
C GLN A 35 -23.56 12.29 2.62
N GLU A 36 -24.61 11.67 2.09
CA GLU A 36 -24.68 10.21 1.96
C GLU A 36 -23.56 9.67 1.07
N VAL A 37 -23.33 10.27 -0.08
CA VAL A 37 -22.28 9.85 -1.02
C VAL A 37 -20.86 10.06 -0.43
N GLU A 38 -20.64 11.16 0.30
CA GLU A 38 -19.39 11.40 1.02
C GLU A 38 -19.18 10.33 2.11
N ALA A 39 -20.20 10.01 2.90
CA ALA A 39 -20.15 8.98 3.93
C ALA A 39 -19.89 7.58 3.34
N ASP A 40 -20.53 7.24 2.23
CA ASP A 40 -20.30 5.99 1.51
C ASP A 40 -18.84 5.91 0.99
N GLY A 41 -18.30 7.02 0.49
CA GLY A 41 -16.91 7.15 0.09
C GLY A 41 -15.96 6.90 1.27
N GLU A 42 -16.24 7.50 2.43
CA GLU A 42 -15.48 7.31 3.66
C GLU A 42 -15.48 5.84 4.11
N HIS A 43 -16.66 5.21 4.16
CA HIS A 43 -16.78 3.80 4.52
C HIS A 43 -16.01 2.90 3.56
N ARG A 44 -16.07 3.16 2.27
CA ARG A 44 -15.37 2.40 1.25
C ARG A 44 -13.86 2.47 1.41
N VAL A 45 -13.32 3.68 1.60
CA VAL A 45 -11.87 3.90 1.78
C VAL A 45 -11.38 3.22 3.06
N VAL A 46 -12.14 3.30 4.17
CA VAL A 46 -11.82 2.65 5.45
C VAL A 46 -11.79 1.12 5.30
N GLN A 47 -12.80 0.53 4.65
CA GLN A 47 -12.86 -0.91 4.41
C GLN A 47 -11.68 -1.39 3.55
N LEU A 48 -11.35 -0.63 2.51
CA LEU A 48 -10.24 -0.97 1.62
C LEU A 48 -8.89 -0.86 2.31
N ALA A 49 -8.66 0.18 3.10
CA ALA A 49 -7.45 0.27 3.90
C ALA A 49 -7.32 -0.93 4.86
N ALA A 50 -8.43 -1.33 5.49
CA ALA A 50 -8.44 -2.48 6.41
C ALA A 50 -8.18 -3.81 5.69
N SER A 51 -8.84 -4.06 4.57
CA SER A 51 -8.66 -5.29 3.78
C SER A 51 -7.26 -5.38 3.18
N ALA A 52 -6.74 -4.27 2.65
CA ALA A 52 -5.39 -4.21 2.10
C ALA A 52 -4.32 -4.46 3.18
N VAL A 53 -4.47 -3.89 4.39
CA VAL A 53 -3.58 -4.18 5.53
C VAL A 53 -3.63 -5.66 5.89
N ALA A 54 -4.82 -6.25 5.98
CA ALA A 54 -4.97 -7.65 6.36
C ALA A 54 -4.29 -8.60 5.35
N GLU A 55 -4.48 -8.35 4.05
CA GLU A 55 -3.91 -9.18 2.99
C GLU A 55 -2.39 -8.98 2.89
N LEU A 56 -1.95 -7.72 2.97
CA LEU A 56 -0.52 -7.41 2.97
C LEU A 56 0.20 -7.99 4.18
N ASN A 57 -0.38 -7.91 5.38
CA ASN A 57 0.18 -8.53 6.58
C ASN A 57 0.35 -10.04 6.41
N ARG A 58 -0.59 -10.72 5.74
CA ARG A 58 -0.50 -12.15 5.44
C ARG A 58 0.66 -12.44 4.49
N THR A 59 0.82 -11.63 3.45
CA THR A 59 1.93 -11.74 2.49
C THR A 59 3.28 -11.49 3.18
N LEU A 60 3.38 -10.41 3.95
CA LEU A 60 4.61 -10.07 4.69
C LEU A 60 4.96 -11.13 5.73
N LEU A 61 3.97 -11.67 6.44
CA LEU A 61 4.17 -12.75 7.40
C LEU A 61 4.73 -14.02 6.73
N SER A 62 4.24 -14.34 5.54
CA SER A 62 4.76 -15.49 4.78
C SER A 62 6.23 -15.31 4.39
N VAL A 63 6.64 -14.10 4.02
CA VAL A 63 8.05 -13.77 3.74
C VAL A 63 8.89 -13.80 5.02
N ASP A 64 8.36 -13.28 6.12
CA ASP A 64 9.06 -13.26 7.41
C ASP A 64 9.28 -14.68 7.98
N LEU A 65 8.28 -15.55 7.86
CA LEU A 65 8.38 -16.95 8.25
C LEU A 65 9.39 -17.73 7.37
N LEU A 66 9.40 -17.43 6.06
CA LEU A 66 10.42 -17.99 5.17
C LEU A 66 11.82 -17.59 5.61
N LEU A 67 12.05 -16.30 5.90
CA LEU A 67 13.33 -15.78 6.39
C LEU A 67 13.70 -16.36 7.76
N ALA A 68 12.71 -16.50 8.65
CA ALA A 68 12.93 -17.03 10.00
C ALA A 68 13.33 -18.51 10.01
N GLY A 69 12.88 -19.29 9.03
CA GLY A 69 13.22 -20.72 8.91
C GLY A 69 14.50 -21.02 8.12
N LEU A 70 15.18 -19.98 7.62
CA LEU A 70 16.40 -20.21 6.81
C LEU A 70 17.55 -20.80 7.63
N ASP A 71 17.69 -20.50 8.91
CA ASP A 71 18.71 -21.05 9.80
C ASP A 71 18.60 -22.56 9.92
N ASP A 72 17.42 -23.10 10.13
CA ASP A 72 17.17 -24.54 10.19
C ASP A 72 17.42 -25.23 8.84
N VAL A 73 16.95 -24.61 7.74
CA VAL A 73 17.13 -25.14 6.39
C VAL A 73 18.60 -25.20 6.00
N LEU A 74 19.41 -24.27 6.48
CA LEU A 74 20.83 -24.16 6.15
C LEU A 74 21.73 -24.93 7.10
N GLU A 75 21.23 -25.53 8.17
CA GLU A 75 22.03 -26.31 9.10
C GLU A 75 22.92 -27.36 8.39
N PRO A 76 22.45 -28.10 7.34
CA PRO A 76 23.30 -29.05 6.60
C PRO A 76 24.45 -28.42 5.79
N ALA A 77 24.33 -27.12 5.46
CA ALA A 77 25.38 -26.38 4.76
C ALA A 77 26.48 -25.87 5.73
N TRP A 78 26.30 -26.12 7.02
CA TRP A 78 27.24 -25.76 8.09
C TRP A 78 27.65 -27.01 8.89
N PRO A 79 28.53 -27.87 8.36
CA PRO A 79 29.00 -29.02 9.11
C PRO A 79 29.73 -28.56 10.38
N ALA A 80 29.56 -29.29 11.47
CA ALA A 80 30.18 -28.99 12.75
C ALA A 80 31.70 -28.92 12.62
N GLY A 81 32.30 -27.74 12.83
CA GLY A 81 33.73 -27.49 12.72
C GLY A 81 34.29 -27.33 11.30
N GLY A 82 33.41 -27.25 10.29
CA GLY A 82 33.75 -27.02 8.88
C GLY A 82 33.42 -25.62 8.35
N ASP A 83 33.91 -25.36 7.14
CA ASP A 83 33.56 -24.14 6.41
C ASP A 83 32.15 -24.20 5.81
N PHE A 84 31.60 -23.06 5.49
CA PHE A 84 30.30 -22.95 4.84
C PHE A 84 30.31 -23.58 3.44
N ASP A 85 29.47 -24.60 3.23
CA ASP A 85 29.28 -25.23 1.94
C ASP A 85 28.26 -24.47 1.10
N ALA A 86 28.76 -23.54 0.29
CA ALA A 86 27.95 -22.75 -0.62
C ALA A 86 27.18 -23.57 -1.67
N ALA A 87 27.70 -24.74 -2.06
CA ALA A 87 27.04 -25.60 -3.04
C ALA A 87 25.82 -26.29 -2.42
N THR A 88 25.94 -26.80 -1.21
CA THR A 88 24.83 -27.37 -0.45
C THR A 88 23.80 -26.30 -0.11
N ALA A 89 24.23 -25.12 0.37
CA ALA A 89 23.31 -23.98 0.64
C ALA A 89 22.48 -23.61 -0.59
N ARG A 90 23.15 -23.48 -1.76
CA ARG A 90 22.42 -23.13 -3.01
C ARG A 90 21.37 -24.17 -3.39
N ARG A 91 21.69 -25.48 -3.24
CA ARG A 91 20.72 -26.57 -3.51
C ARG A 91 19.51 -26.47 -2.59
N LEU A 92 19.72 -26.20 -1.29
CA LEU A 92 18.65 -26.06 -0.30
C LEU A 92 17.78 -24.82 -0.57
N LEU A 93 18.43 -23.68 -0.83
CA LEU A 93 17.73 -22.44 -1.19
C LEU A 93 16.90 -22.60 -2.46
N LYS A 94 17.43 -23.28 -3.48
CA LYS A 94 16.71 -23.59 -4.70
C LYS A 94 15.47 -24.44 -4.43
N ALA A 95 15.61 -25.52 -3.68
CA ALA A 95 14.49 -26.38 -3.30
C ALA A 95 13.41 -25.61 -2.50
N LEU A 96 13.83 -24.61 -1.71
CA LEU A 96 12.92 -23.75 -0.96
C LEU A 96 12.20 -22.76 -1.88
N SER A 97 12.91 -22.12 -2.83
CA SER A 97 12.32 -21.16 -3.78
C SER A 97 11.29 -21.83 -4.71
N GLU A 98 11.51 -23.10 -5.10
CA GLU A 98 10.58 -23.86 -5.93
C GLU A 98 9.25 -24.17 -5.21
N ARG A 99 9.19 -24.04 -3.89
CA ARG A 99 8.00 -24.28 -3.06
C ARG A 99 7.22 -22.98 -2.74
N THR A 100 7.76 -21.83 -3.08
CA THR A 100 7.13 -20.54 -2.78
C THR A 100 7.04 -19.67 -4.03
N LEU A 101 5.89 -19.05 -4.23
CA LEU A 101 5.68 -18.08 -5.32
C LEU A 101 6.14 -16.66 -4.93
N LEU A 102 6.40 -16.42 -3.62
CA LEU A 102 6.71 -15.10 -3.10
C LEU A 102 8.18 -14.70 -3.29
N ALA A 103 9.08 -15.67 -3.45
CA ALA A 103 10.52 -15.43 -3.55
C ALA A 103 11.01 -15.65 -4.98
N HIS A 104 11.44 -14.57 -5.63
CA HIS A 104 12.12 -14.65 -6.92
C HIS A 104 13.58 -15.08 -6.75
N ASP A 105 14.24 -14.55 -5.73
CA ASP A 105 15.56 -15.01 -5.29
C ASP A 105 15.61 -15.10 -3.76
N ILE A 106 16.37 -16.05 -3.25
CA ILE A 106 16.70 -16.20 -1.84
C ILE A 106 18.21 -16.26 -1.73
N ALA A 107 18.77 -15.43 -0.87
CA ALA A 107 20.21 -15.35 -0.69
C ALA A 107 20.61 -15.30 0.78
N ILE A 108 21.83 -15.73 1.04
CA ILE A 108 22.50 -15.62 2.34
C ILE A 108 23.72 -14.73 2.17
N LEU A 109 23.83 -13.74 3.06
CA LEU A 109 24.90 -12.77 3.06
C LEU A 109 25.64 -12.76 4.41
N ASP A 110 26.92 -12.39 4.38
CA ASP A 110 27.64 -12.07 5.60
C ASP A 110 27.32 -10.63 6.09
N GLY A 111 27.83 -10.27 7.27
CA GLY A 111 27.63 -8.93 7.84
C GLY A 111 28.27 -7.79 7.02
N ALA A 112 29.19 -8.10 6.11
CA ALA A 112 29.79 -7.15 5.17
C ALA A 112 28.95 -7.00 3.88
N GLY A 113 27.89 -7.78 3.70
CA GLY A 113 27.03 -7.76 2.53
C GLY A 113 27.53 -8.61 1.36
N ARG A 114 28.53 -9.48 1.57
CA ARG A 114 28.95 -10.45 0.55
C ARG A 114 27.95 -11.57 0.48
N VAL A 115 27.51 -11.91 -0.72
CA VAL A 115 26.60 -13.03 -0.97
C VAL A 115 27.39 -14.34 -0.87
N LEU A 116 27.03 -15.17 0.11
CA LEU A 116 27.63 -16.49 0.33
C LEU A 116 26.95 -17.56 -0.54
N ALA A 117 25.64 -17.48 -0.70
CA ALA A 117 24.85 -18.34 -1.58
C ALA A 117 23.60 -17.60 -2.06
N SER A 118 23.15 -17.84 -3.29
CA SER A 118 21.87 -17.35 -3.83
C SER A 118 21.29 -18.34 -4.83
N VAL A 119 19.98 -18.31 -5.02
CA VAL A 119 19.27 -19.11 -6.02
C VAL A 119 19.56 -18.60 -7.42
N GLY A 120 19.55 -17.28 -7.63
CA GLY A 120 19.75 -16.64 -8.93
C GLY A 120 21.17 -16.78 -9.53
N GLY A 121 22.11 -17.36 -8.77
CA GLY A 121 23.43 -17.74 -9.29
C GLY A 121 24.38 -16.60 -9.69
N ALA A 122 24.02 -15.35 -9.43
CA ALA A 122 24.82 -14.17 -9.77
C ALA A 122 25.06 -13.28 -8.52
N PRO A 123 25.89 -13.73 -7.57
CA PRO A 123 26.07 -13.06 -6.28
C PRO A 123 26.50 -11.60 -6.38
N ASP A 124 27.41 -11.27 -7.31
CA ASP A 124 27.90 -9.91 -7.49
C ASP A 124 26.80 -8.95 -8.00
N ARG A 125 25.92 -9.45 -8.85
CA ARG A 125 24.80 -8.66 -9.39
C ARG A 125 23.78 -8.35 -8.31
N LEU A 126 23.43 -9.32 -7.47
CA LEU A 126 22.53 -9.13 -6.36
C LEU A 126 23.10 -8.09 -5.38
N ALA A 127 24.36 -8.19 -5.01
CA ALA A 127 25.04 -7.25 -4.11
C ALA A 127 24.97 -5.80 -4.63
N MET A 128 25.06 -5.58 -5.95
CA MET A 128 24.98 -4.23 -6.56
C MET A 128 23.58 -3.62 -6.52
N THR A 129 22.52 -4.41 -6.39
CA THR A 129 21.14 -3.90 -6.35
C THR A 129 20.66 -3.57 -4.94
N LEU A 130 21.39 -4.02 -3.91
CA LEU A 130 20.99 -3.77 -2.53
C LEU A 130 21.24 -2.31 -2.14
N PRO A 131 20.30 -1.65 -1.45
CA PRO A 131 20.51 -0.30 -0.95
C PRO A 131 21.72 -0.24 -0.02
N PRO A 132 22.55 0.82 -0.10
CA PRO A 132 23.68 1.00 0.80
C PRO A 132 23.27 0.92 2.27
N GLY A 133 24.01 0.13 3.07
CA GLY A 133 23.73 -0.04 4.49
C GLY A 133 22.55 -0.94 4.84
N PHE A 134 21.77 -1.43 3.88
CA PHE A 134 20.58 -2.26 4.14
C PHE A 134 20.92 -3.57 4.85
N VAL A 135 21.93 -4.31 4.33
CA VAL A 135 22.39 -5.55 4.93
C VAL A 135 23.02 -5.32 6.30
N ALA A 136 23.83 -4.26 6.43
CA ALA A 136 24.45 -3.91 7.71
C ALA A 136 23.38 -3.54 8.76
N ALA A 137 22.33 -2.83 8.37
CA ALA A 137 21.21 -2.51 9.25
C ALA A 137 20.46 -3.78 9.70
N ALA A 138 20.24 -4.74 8.81
CA ALA A 138 19.63 -6.03 9.17
C ALA A 138 20.53 -6.82 10.11
N HIS A 139 21.84 -6.90 9.81
CA HIS A 139 22.82 -7.63 10.61
C HIS A 139 22.98 -7.07 12.04
N ALA A 140 22.91 -5.74 12.18
CA ALA A 140 23.12 -5.04 13.47
C ALA A 140 21.93 -5.15 14.45
N GLN A 141 20.77 -5.63 13.99
CA GLN A 141 19.59 -5.73 14.87
C GLN A 141 19.81 -6.71 16.02
N ALA A 142 19.56 -6.26 17.25
CA ALA A 142 19.64 -7.12 18.44
C ALA A 142 18.57 -8.23 18.39
N THR A 143 17.34 -7.86 18.04
CA THR A 143 16.24 -8.80 17.78
C THR A 143 16.08 -8.96 16.27
N PRO A 144 16.11 -10.20 15.74
CA PRO A 144 15.94 -10.43 14.31
C PRO A 144 14.53 -10.03 13.86
N LEU A 145 14.38 -8.83 13.32
CA LEU A 145 13.15 -8.33 12.70
C LEU A 145 13.37 -8.25 11.18
N MET A 146 12.31 -8.50 10.43
CA MET A 146 12.35 -8.32 8.98
C MET A 146 12.42 -6.83 8.63
N LEU A 147 13.43 -6.46 7.82
CA LEU A 147 13.54 -5.13 7.21
C LEU A 147 13.07 -5.21 5.76
N VAL A 148 12.44 -4.13 5.31
CA VAL A 148 11.97 -3.98 3.92
C VAL A 148 12.81 -2.92 3.22
N GLY A 149 13.42 -3.26 2.08
CA GLY A 149 14.21 -2.35 1.26
C GLY A 149 13.33 -1.39 0.45
N ALA A 150 13.95 -0.36 -0.12
CA ALA A 150 13.31 0.43 -1.15
C ALA A 150 13.11 -0.40 -2.43
N PRO A 151 12.08 -0.12 -3.25
CA PRO A 151 11.90 -0.81 -4.51
C PRO A 151 13.06 -0.48 -5.47
N VAL A 152 13.61 -1.53 -6.07
CA VAL A 152 14.71 -1.45 -7.03
C VAL A 152 14.40 -2.28 -8.27
N ILE A 153 15.18 -2.12 -9.34
CA ILE A 153 15.11 -3.00 -10.50
C ILE A 153 16.08 -4.19 -10.24
N SER A 154 15.54 -5.40 -10.28
CA SER A 154 16.35 -6.60 -10.15
C SER A 154 17.36 -6.70 -11.28
N SER A 155 18.61 -7.03 -10.95
CA SER A 155 19.66 -7.27 -11.94
C SER A 155 19.54 -8.64 -12.63
N THR A 156 18.70 -9.51 -12.10
CA THR A 156 18.47 -10.87 -12.63
C THR A 156 17.23 -10.95 -13.50
N SER A 157 16.10 -10.38 -13.06
CA SER A 157 14.83 -10.43 -13.78
C SER A 157 14.48 -9.17 -14.58
N SER A 158 15.20 -8.06 -14.35
CA SER A 158 14.86 -6.73 -14.88
C SER A 158 13.48 -6.20 -14.42
N GLU A 159 12.85 -6.87 -13.47
CA GLU A 159 11.60 -6.47 -12.86
C GLU A 159 11.83 -5.58 -11.65
N ARG A 160 10.81 -4.83 -11.26
CA ARG A 160 10.85 -4.08 -10.02
C ARG A 160 10.53 -4.98 -8.84
N VAL A 161 11.41 -4.96 -7.84
CA VAL A 161 11.38 -5.87 -6.68
C VAL A 161 11.49 -5.12 -5.36
N LEU A 162 11.04 -5.76 -4.30
CA LEU A 162 11.35 -5.42 -2.92
C LEU A 162 12.30 -6.46 -2.34
N HIS A 163 13.30 -6.00 -1.60
CA HIS A 163 14.17 -6.85 -0.81
C HIS A 163 13.69 -6.89 0.64
N PHE A 164 13.60 -8.08 1.19
CA PHE A 164 13.31 -8.35 2.58
C PHE A 164 14.56 -8.99 3.20
N ALA A 165 15.03 -8.44 4.30
CA ALA A 165 16.24 -8.93 4.98
C ALA A 165 15.96 -9.19 6.46
N ARG A 166 16.57 -10.26 7.00
CA ARG A 166 16.47 -10.62 8.41
C ARG A 166 17.80 -11.18 8.89
N ALA A 167 18.23 -10.80 10.11
CA ALA A 167 19.38 -11.43 10.75
C ALA A 167 19.10 -12.90 11.07
N LEU A 168 20.04 -13.76 10.79
CA LEU A 168 20.02 -15.20 11.09
C LEU A 168 21.10 -15.48 12.14
N PRO A 169 20.74 -15.61 13.42
CA PRO A 169 21.68 -16.03 14.45
C PRO A 169 21.97 -17.53 14.33
N LEU A 170 23.21 -17.89 14.12
CA LEU A 170 23.63 -19.29 14.03
C LEU A 170 23.92 -19.85 15.43
N LYS A 171 23.84 -21.19 15.56
CA LYS A 171 24.11 -21.92 16.82
C LYS A 171 25.54 -21.73 17.34
N ASP A 172 26.50 -21.42 16.49
CA ASP A 172 27.88 -21.14 16.83
C ASP A 172 28.20 -19.70 17.24
N GLY A 173 27.16 -18.85 17.35
CA GLY A 173 27.27 -17.44 17.70
C GLY A 173 27.56 -16.51 16.54
N ARG A 174 27.82 -17.03 15.33
CA ARG A 174 27.90 -16.20 14.12
C ARG A 174 26.53 -15.68 13.73
N ARG A 175 26.51 -14.58 12.98
CA ARG A 175 25.29 -13.97 12.47
C ARG A 175 25.42 -13.74 10.98
N LEU A 176 24.40 -14.13 10.25
CA LEU A 176 24.28 -13.89 8.83
C LEU A 176 23.04 -13.04 8.55
N VAL A 177 22.79 -12.76 7.28
CA VAL A 177 21.57 -12.09 6.83
C VAL A 177 20.92 -12.95 5.75
N GLY A 178 19.70 -13.39 6.01
CA GLY A 178 18.82 -13.94 5.01
C GLY A 178 18.19 -12.80 4.21
N LEU A 179 18.16 -12.96 2.90
CA LEU A 179 17.56 -12.01 1.96
C LEU A 179 16.55 -12.75 1.07
N VAL A 180 15.40 -12.13 0.87
CA VAL A 180 14.38 -12.56 -0.10
C VAL A 180 14.10 -11.40 -1.05
N GLU A 181 14.15 -11.68 -2.35
CA GLU A 181 13.72 -10.76 -3.40
C GLU A 181 12.32 -11.16 -3.86
N THR A 182 11.36 -10.22 -3.75
CA THR A 182 9.96 -10.43 -4.14
C THR A 182 9.58 -9.45 -5.26
N PRO A 183 9.00 -9.93 -6.37
CA PRO A 183 8.47 -9.05 -7.41
C PRO A 183 7.42 -8.09 -6.85
N LEU A 184 7.55 -6.81 -7.21
CA LEU A 184 6.60 -5.77 -6.76
C LEU A 184 5.17 -6.08 -7.18
N ALA A 185 4.98 -6.75 -8.32
CA ALA A 185 3.68 -7.18 -8.82
C ALA A 185 2.92 -8.09 -7.83
N LEU A 186 3.63 -8.94 -7.09
CA LEU A 186 3.01 -9.82 -6.06
C LEU A 186 2.50 -9.00 -4.86
N ILE A 187 3.28 -8.01 -4.44
CA ILE A 187 2.87 -7.09 -3.36
C ILE A 187 1.68 -6.24 -3.81
N VAL A 188 1.70 -5.73 -5.05
CA VAL A 188 0.56 -4.99 -5.62
C VAL A 188 -0.66 -5.90 -5.73
N GLY A 189 -0.48 -7.16 -6.16
CA GLY A 189 -1.55 -8.16 -6.24
C GLY A 189 -2.27 -8.39 -4.91
N SER A 190 -1.55 -8.38 -3.79
CA SER A 190 -2.14 -8.49 -2.45
C SER A 190 -2.97 -7.27 -2.04
N MET A 191 -2.81 -6.14 -2.71
CA MET A 191 -3.60 -4.91 -2.49
C MET A 191 -4.66 -4.69 -3.59
N ALA A 192 -4.74 -5.56 -4.59
CA ALA A 192 -5.48 -5.34 -5.85
C ALA A 192 -7.00 -5.34 -5.69
N SER A 193 -7.57 -5.79 -4.57
CA SER A 193 -9.01 -5.63 -4.29
C SER A 193 -9.48 -4.17 -4.33
N ALA A 194 -8.54 -3.21 -4.33
CA ALA A 194 -8.80 -1.78 -4.53
C ALA A 194 -8.90 -1.35 -6.00
N ALA A 195 -8.37 -2.13 -6.94
CA ALA A 195 -8.24 -1.72 -8.33
C ALA A 195 -9.57 -1.64 -9.10
N ASP A 196 -10.63 -2.28 -8.60
CA ASP A 196 -11.93 -2.35 -9.27
C ASP A 196 -12.79 -1.09 -9.09
N VAL A 197 -12.36 -0.14 -8.23
CA VAL A 197 -13.11 1.10 -7.98
C VAL A 197 -12.43 2.26 -8.70
N PRO A 198 -13.13 2.96 -9.61
CA PRO A 198 -12.55 4.06 -10.39
C PRO A 198 -11.94 5.15 -9.51
N GLY A 199 -10.67 5.45 -9.76
CA GLY A 199 -9.92 6.50 -9.07
C GLY A 199 -9.46 6.15 -7.66
N LEU A 200 -9.82 4.99 -7.12
CA LEU A 200 -9.32 4.52 -5.84
C LEU A 200 -7.87 4.05 -5.99
N ALA A 201 -7.02 4.42 -5.04
CA ALA A 201 -5.65 3.96 -4.99
C ALA A 201 -5.31 3.47 -3.57
N VAL A 202 -4.54 2.38 -3.50
CA VAL A 202 -3.94 1.91 -2.25
C VAL A 202 -2.44 2.00 -2.37
N THR A 203 -1.78 2.51 -1.35
CA THR A 203 -0.32 2.63 -1.28
C THR A 203 0.23 1.87 -0.09
N LEU A 204 1.39 1.24 -0.28
CA LEU A 204 2.26 0.77 0.78
C LEU A 204 3.39 1.77 0.91
N GLU A 205 3.54 2.35 2.07
CA GLU A 205 4.50 3.42 2.35
C GLU A 205 5.37 3.07 3.54
N ARG A 206 6.58 3.61 3.56
CA ARG A 206 7.38 3.63 4.78
C ARG A 206 6.96 4.82 5.65
N GLY A 207 7.19 4.75 6.96
CA GLY A 207 6.82 5.82 7.90
C GLY A 207 7.40 7.19 7.56
N ASP A 208 8.52 7.25 6.82
CA ASP A 208 9.10 8.49 6.30
C ASP A 208 8.43 9.02 5.01
N GLY A 209 7.35 8.39 4.56
CA GLY A 209 6.60 8.74 3.35
C GLY A 209 7.18 8.17 2.05
N GLN A 210 8.16 7.25 2.10
CA GLN A 210 8.65 6.61 0.89
C GLN A 210 7.62 5.61 0.36
N LEU A 211 7.19 5.78 -0.90
CA LEU A 211 6.30 4.85 -1.60
C LEU A 211 7.03 3.57 -1.94
N LEU A 212 6.56 2.44 -1.41
CA LEU A 212 7.11 1.12 -1.71
C LEU A 212 6.35 0.42 -2.84
N ALA A 213 5.02 0.46 -2.77
CA ALA A 213 4.12 -0.12 -3.77
C ALA A 213 2.81 0.65 -3.86
N SER A 214 2.08 0.52 -4.96
CA SER A 214 0.72 1.05 -5.10
C SER A 214 -0.15 0.17 -5.99
N ALA A 215 -1.44 0.14 -5.72
CA ALA A 215 -2.47 -0.41 -6.56
C ALA A 215 -3.49 0.69 -6.92
N PRO A 216 -3.65 1.10 -8.19
CA PRO A 216 -2.90 0.65 -9.37
C PRO A 216 -1.39 0.88 -9.26
N MET A 217 -0.60 0.03 -9.94
CA MET A 217 0.85 0.12 -9.89
C MET A 217 1.35 1.41 -10.55
N ASP A 218 1.99 2.27 -9.77
CA ASP A 218 2.68 3.47 -10.24
C ASP A 218 4.19 3.26 -10.21
N ALA A 219 4.71 2.66 -11.27
CA ALA A 219 6.13 2.37 -11.40
C ALA A 219 7.00 3.64 -11.41
N ALA A 220 6.48 4.78 -11.83
CA ALA A 220 7.24 6.03 -11.93
C ALA A 220 7.51 6.64 -10.55
N ASN A 221 6.58 6.47 -9.60
CA ASN A 221 6.69 7.02 -8.25
C ASN A 221 7.18 6.00 -7.21
N ALA A 222 7.27 4.71 -7.55
CA ALA A 222 7.81 3.70 -6.65
C ALA A 222 9.26 4.02 -6.24
N GLY A 223 9.53 4.05 -4.94
CA GLY A 223 10.80 4.44 -4.34
C GLY A 223 10.94 5.92 -4.03
N ARG A 224 10.06 6.78 -4.54
CA ARG A 224 10.08 8.22 -4.24
C ARG A 224 9.40 8.51 -2.91
N ARG A 225 9.77 9.64 -2.30
CA ARG A 225 9.04 10.18 -1.17
C ARG A 225 7.81 10.94 -1.65
N LEU A 226 6.69 10.64 -1.02
CA LEU A 226 5.44 11.36 -1.22
C LEU A 226 5.52 12.75 -0.56
N PRO A 227 4.69 13.71 -0.99
CA PRO A 227 4.78 15.10 -0.52
C PRO A 227 4.62 15.27 0.99
N SER A 228 3.90 14.36 1.66
CA SER A 228 3.72 14.37 3.11
C SER A 228 3.78 12.95 3.67
N ALA A 229 4.55 12.74 4.73
CA ALA A 229 4.45 11.53 5.54
C ALA A 229 3.14 11.57 6.34
N LEU A 230 2.58 10.38 6.64
CA LEU A 230 1.37 10.26 7.45
C LEU A 230 1.73 10.36 8.94
N GLY A 231 1.07 11.28 9.65
CA GLY A 231 1.23 11.45 11.09
C GLY A 231 0.46 10.40 11.88
N ALA A 232 0.77 10.27 13.17
CA ALA A 232 0.17 9.26 14.05
C ALA A 232 -1.37 9.33 14.12
N GLU A 233 -1.95 10.53 14.10
CA GLU A 233 -3.40 10.73 14.09
C GLU A 233 -4.06 10.16 12.83
N GLN A 234 -3.38 10.30 11.69
CA GLN A 234 -3.86 9.82 10.38
C GLN A 234 -3.79 8.29 10.25
N LEU A 235 -3.01 7.63 11.10
CA LEU A 235 -2.85 6.17 11.14
C LEU A 235 -3.92 5.45 11.98
N SER A 236 -4.91 6.17 12.49
CA SER A 236 -6.01 5.61 13.28
C SER A 236 -6.96 4.71 12.49
N GLY A 237 -6.88 4.73 11.16
CA GLY A 237 -7.82 4.05 10.26
C GLY A 237 -9.14 4.78 10.08
N GLN A 238 -9.29 5.96 10.66
CA GLN A 238 -10.44 6.84 10.42
C GLN A 238 -10.24 7.59 9.09
N PRO A 239 -11.33 7.93 8.38
CA PRO A 239 -11.24 8.72 7.17
C PRO A 239 -10.88 10.16 7.48
N PHE A 240 -10.11 10.79 6.61
CA PHE A 240 -9.77 12.22 6.68
C PHE A 240 -9.59 12.79 5.28
N MET A 241 -9.79 14.11 5.16
CA MET A 241 -9.57 14.83 3.91
C MET A 241 -8.12 15.28 3.78
N ALA A 242 -7.48 14.90 2.67
CA ALA A 242 -6.12 15.29 2.35
C ALA A 242 -5.91 15.27 0.82
N PRO A 243 -4.81 15.83 0.30
CA PRO A 243 -4.36 15.50 -1.05
C PRO A 243 -4.17 13.99 -1.21
N GLY A 244 -4.58 13.44 -2.34
CA GLY A 244 -4.42 12.01 -2.63
C GLY A 244 -2.95 11.59 -2.59
N ARG A 245 -2.71 10.32 -2.27
CA ARG A 245 -1.33 9.82 -2.10
C ARG A 245 -0.55 9.82 -3.42
N LEU A 246 -1.21 9.49 -4.53
CA LEU A 246 -0.59 9.46 -5.87
C LEU A 246 -0.94 10.67 -6.72
N THR A 247 -1.95 11.45 -6.34
CA THR A 247 -2.41 12.63 -7.08
C THR A 247 -2.60 13.79 -6.12
N PRO A 248 -2.37 15.06 -6.56
CA PRO A 248 -2.55 16.22 -5.69
C PRO A 248 -4.02 16.61 -5.48
N LYS A 249 -4.97 15.81 -5.98
CA LYS A 249 -6.40 16.10 -5.87
C LYS A 249 -6.89 15.92 -4.43
N PRO A 250 -7.84 16.77 -3.97
CA PRO A 250 -8.54 16.54 -2.70
C PRO A 250 -9.17 15.15 -2.69
N SER A 251 -8.87 14.36 -1.66
CA SER A 251 -9.25 12.97 -1.58
C SER A 251 -9.71 12.60 -0.18
N ILE A 252 -10.61 11.64 -0.09
CA ILE A 252 -10.89 10.92 1.14
C ILE A 252 -9.78 9.90 1.32
N VAL A 253 -9.10 9.93 2.45
CA VAL A 253 -7.95 9.06 2.75
C VAL A 253 -8.21 8.33 4.06
N ALA A 254 -7.87 7.04 4.11
CA ALA A 254 -7.76 6.30 5.36
C ALA A 254 -6.44 5.55 5.37
N ALA A 255 -5.73 5.57 6.50
CA ALA A 255 -4.44 4.92 6.62
C ALA A 255 -4.34 4.09 7.90
N ARG A 256 -3.62 2.97 7.82
CA ARG A 256 -3.41 2.04 8.93
C ARG A 256 -1.96 1.54 8.94
N PRO A 257 -1.36 1.36 10.11
CA PRO A 257 -0.08 0.68 10.21
C PRO A 257 -0.25 -0.81 9.90
N THR A 258 0.80 -1.43 9.39
CA THR A 258 0.91 -2.89 9.28
C THR A 258 1.41 -3.48 10.60
N LEU A 259 1.52 -4.82 10.67
CA LEU A 259 2.19 -5.50 11.77
C LEU A 259 3.72 -5.26 11.76
N TYR A 260 4.26 -4.81 10.66
CA TYR A 260 5.67 -4.56 10.47
C TYR A 260 6.00 -3.10 10.73
N ARG A 261 7.06 -2.89 11.51
CA ARG A 261 7.49 -1.55 11.89
C ARG A 261 7.76 -0.69 10.67
N ASP A 262 7.37 0.57 10.76
CA ASP A 262 7.56 1.59 9.74
C ASP A 262 6.85 1.32 8.39
N LEU A 263 5.91 0.37 8.33
CA LEU A 263 5.10 0.14 7.14
C LEU A 263 3.65 0.55 7.37
N VAL A 264 3.14 1.35 6.44
CA VAL A 264 1.79 1.93 6.49
C VAL A 264 1.10 1.65 5.17
N VAL A 265 -0.18 1.30 5.24
CA VAL A 265 -1.07 1.24 4.07
C VAL A 265 -2.03 2.41 4.12
N ALA A 266 -2.15 3.12 3.00
CA ALA A 266 -3.15 4.15 2.84
C ALA A 266 -4.02 3.87 1.62
N ALA A 267 -5.34 4.00 1.78
CA ALA A 267 -6.30 4.02 0.69
C ALA A 267 -6.75 5.46 0.46
N ALA A 268 -6.86 5.88 -0.79
CA ALA A 268 -7.25 7.24 -1.16
C ALA A 268 -8.21 7.21 -2.36
N GLN A 269 -9.31 7.95 -2.26
CA GLN A 269 -10.28 8.16 -3.34
C GLN A 269 -10.44 9.66 -3.58
N PRO A 270 -10.15 10.17 -4.80
CA PRO A 270 -10.41 11.55 -5.15
C PRO A 270 -11.89 11.89 -4.98
N LEU A 271 -12.16 13.06 -4.38
CA LEU A 271 -13.51 13.49 -4.08
C LEU A 271 -14.38 13.68 -5.34
N ASP A 272 -13.78 14.14 -6.44
CA ASP A 272 -14.44 14.25 -7.73
C ASP A 272 -14.91 12.89 -8.27
N ASN A 273 -14.14 11.81 -8.05
CA ASN A 273 -14.54 10.46 -8.42
C ASN A 273 -15.63 9.90 -7.48
N ALA A 274 -15.54 10.19 -6.18
CA ALA A 274 -16.56 9.77 -5.23
C ALA A 274 -17.93 10.44 -5.53
N LEU A 275 -17.92 11.67 -6.02
CA LEU A 275 -19.10 12.46 -6.35
C LEU A 275 -19.55 12.35 -7.82
N ALA A 276 -18.85 11.61 -8.68
CA ALA A 276 -19.11 11.59 -10.12
C ALA A 276 -20.57 11.20 -10.45
N ASP A 277 -21.08 10.13 -9.85
CA ASP A 277 -22.44 9.65 -10.09
C ASP A 277 -23.48 10.66 -9.56
N TRP A 278 -23.21 11.28 -8.41
CA TRP A 278 -24.05 12.32 -7.84
C TRP A 278 -24.09 13.58 -8.73
N GLU A 279 -22.97 13.99 -9.31
CA GLU A 279 -22.94 15.12 -10.24
C GLU A 279 -23.75 14.87 -11.50
N LEU A 280 -23.73 13.65 -12.02
CA LEU A 280 -24.57 13.26 -13.15
C LEU A 280 -26.06 13.33 -12.79
N GLN A 281 -26.46 12.78 -11.64
CA GLN A 281 -27.83 12.82 -11.16
C GLN A 281 -28.29 14.26 -10.89
N ARG A 282 -27.44 15.06 -10.25
CA ARG A 282 -27.72 16.49 -10.01
C ARG A 282 -28.00 17.24 -11.32
N ARG A 283 -27.16 17.04 -12.35
CA ARG A 283 -27.35 17.68 -13.66
C ARG A 283 -28.68 17.24 -14.30
N ALA A 284 -29.06 15.98 -14.16
CA ALA A 284 -30.34 15.48 -14.69
C ALA A 284 -31.55 16.10 -13.96
N ILE A 285 -31.48 16.26 -12.65
CA ILE A 285 -32.54 16.90 -11.85
C ILE A 285 -32.72 18.36 -12.28
N PHE A 286 -31.64 19.11 -12.43
CA PHE A 286 -31.73 20.53 -12.84
C PHE A 286 -32.11 20.71 -14.30
N ALA A 287 -31.74 19.79 -15.19
CA ALA A 287 -32.12 19.79 -16.60
C ALA A 287 -33.61 19.44 -16.82
N GLY A 288 -34.20 18.63 -15.94
CA GLY A 288 -35.64 18.29 -15.99
C GLY A 288 -36.56 19.32 -15.33
N ALA A 289 -36.01 20.31 -14.61
CA ALA A 289 -36.78 21.37 -13.91
C ALA A 289 -36.82 22.69 -14.70
N GLY A 290 -36.16 22.81 -15.84
CA GLY A 290 -36.17 23.98 -16.76
C GLY A 290 -36.94 23.69 -18.02
#